data_906d50569ce440b8c79ddb1f8d3e5ed1
#
_entry.id   906d50569ce440b8c79ddb1f8d3e5ed1
#
_cell.length_a   1.000
_cell.length_b   1.000
_cell.length_c   1.000
_cell.angle_alpha   90.00
_cell.angle_beta   90.00
_cell.angle_gamma   90.00
#
_symmetry.space_group_name_H-M   'P 1'
#
loop_
_entity.id
_entity.type
_entity.pdbx_description
1 polymer ?
#
loop_
_entity_poly.entity_id
_entity_poly.type
_entity_poly.pdbx_seq_one_letter_code
_entity_poly.pdbx_strand_id
1 'polypeptide(L)'
;FNFPGLHLTETVDESKLLNVDKTPKVIISASGMCDAGRIRHHLKYNLWRADSAVVFVGFQSPGTLGRTLLDGAASVKLFGEDVAVRAKIVNFQGLSSHADRDHLLDWISHFKEPKPQHVFIVHGDREVAPLFAETVSAMGFNAHAPQYTEEYDLITCTQLAKGFLPERKKTVFDGQGSRAGVVYQKLLQAMDALQALVRRSKGRDNKTLGAMAEAIRKITEKFEF
;
A
#
# COMPACT_ATOMS: atom_id res chain seq x y z
N PHE A 1 -22.34 13.61 -2.25
CA PHE A 1 -22.31 12.53 -3.23
C PHE A 1 -23.43 11.56 -2.91
N ASN A 2 -24.34 11.34 -3.85
CA ASN A 2 -25.38 10.31 -3.73
C ASN A 2 -25.71 9.80 -5.13
N PHE A 3 -25.53 8.49 -5.36
CA PHE A 3 -25.91 7.83 -6.60
C PHE A 3 -26.38 6.40 -6.30
N PRO A 4 -27.20 5.77 -7.16
CA PRO A 4 -27.68 4.40 -6.94
C PRO A 4 -26.51 3.42 -6.76
N GLY A 5 -26.54 2.64 -5.69
CA GLY A 5 -25.48 1.66 -5.37
C GLY A 5 -24.35 2.19 -4.53
N LEU A 6 -24.32 3.50 -4.16
CA LEU A 6 -23.36 4.00 -3.18
C LEU A 6 -23.83 3.66 -1.75
N HIS A 7 -22.94 2.98 -1.02
CA HIS A 7 -23.13 2.65 0.40
C HIS A 7 -21.98 3.26 1.22
N LEU A 8 -22.30 4.06 2.22
CA LEU A 8 -21.34 4.64 3.14
C LEU A 8 -21.25 3.78 4.40
N THR A 9 -20.04 3.35 4.78
CA THR A 9 -19.78 2.66 6.04
C THR A 9 -19.31 3.65 7.09
N GLU A 10 -20.14 3.92 8.08
CA GLU A 10 -19.84 4.86 9.16
C GLU A 10 -19.03 4.17 10.26
N THR A 11 -19.42 2.96 10.62
CA THR A 11 -18.82 2.19 11.71
C THR A 11 -17.70 1.25 11.24
N VAL A 12 -16.88 0.82 12.20
CA VAL A 12 -15.83 -0.19 11.96
C VAL A 12 -16.45 -1.55 11.63
N ASP A 13 -17.58 -1.88 12.27
CA ASP A 13 -18.20 -3.19 12.10
C ASP A 13 -18.89 -3.30 10.73
N GLU A 14 -19.55 -2.26 10.25
CA GLU A 14 -20.02 -2.19 8.85
C GLU A 14 -18.88 -2.40 7.86
N SER A 15 -17.74 -1.73 8.09
CA SER A 15 -16.55 -1.89 7.23
C SER A 15 -16.01 -3.32 7.25
N LYS A 16 -16.05 -4.01 8.40
CA LYS A 16 -15.65 -5.43 8.51
C LYS A 16 -16.56 -6.36 7.73
N LEU A 17 -17.87 -6.09 7.74
CA LEU A 17 -18.85 -6.90 7.01
C LEU A 17 -18.57 -6.93 5.50
N LEU A 18 -18.00 -5.88 4.93
CA LEU A 18 -17.60 -5.86 3.52
C LEU A 18 -16.59 -6.96 3.16
N ASN A 19 -15.78 -7.41 4.11
CA ASN A 19 -14.76 -8.43 3.85
C ASN A 19 -15.33 -9.86 3.81
N VAL A 20 -16.47 -10.09 4.44
CA VAL A 20 -17.12 -11.41 4.50
C VAL A 20 -18.26 -11.54 3.49
N ASP A 21 -18.82 -10.43 3.04
CA ASP A 21 -19.85 -10.40 2.00
C ASP A 21 -19.23 -10.69 0.62
N LYS A 22 -19.71 -11.76 -0.03
CA LYS A 22 -19.22 -12.25 -1.34
C LYS A 22 -19.82 -11.51 -2.54
N THR A 23 -20.74 -10.60 -2.34
CA THR A 23 -21.32 -9.79 -3.43
C THR A 23 -20.23 -8.96 -4.09
N PRO A 24 -20.11 -8.98 -5.43
CA PRO A 24 -19.15 -8.15 -6.15
C PRO A 24 -19.33 -6.66 -5.82
N LYS A 25 -18.27 -5.97 -5.43
CA LYS A 25 -18.31 -4.57 -4.99
C LYS A 25 -17.00 -3.87 -5.23
N VAL A 26 -17.05 -2.55 -5.27
CA VAL A 26 -15.89 -1.67 -5.23
C VAL A 26 -15.81 -1.07 -3.82
N ILE A 27 -14.68 -1.24 -3.15
CA ILE A 27 -14.42 -0.65 -1.83
C ILE A 27 -13.46 0.53 -2.00
N ILE A 28 -13.92 1.73 -1.66
CA ILE A 28 -13.09 2.93 -1.63
C ILE A 28 -12.74 3.22 -0.18
N SER A 29 -11.46 3.18 0.15
CA SER A 29 -10.98 3.31 1.53
C SER A 29 -9.68 4.08 1.62
N ALA A 30 -9.52 4.90 2.66
CA ALA A 30 -8.27 5.55 3.02
C ALA A 30 -7.36 4.58 3.83
N SER A 31 -6.03 4.78 3.84
CA SER A 31 -5.27 5.84 3.20
C SER A 31 -4.79 5.43 1.80
N GLY A 32 -4.54 6.41 0.93
CA GLY A 32 -4.10 6.17 -0.45
C GLY A 32 -2.76 5.43 -0.57
N MET A 33 -1.86 5.56 0.41
CA MET A 33 -0.55 4.86 0.47
C MET A 33 -0.63 3.48 1.12
N CYS A 34 -1.81 3.05 1.59
CA CYS A 34 -2.07 1.79 2.29
C CYS A 34 -1.35 1.60 3.64
N ASP A 35 -0.69 2.63 4.19
CA ASP A 35 0.08 2.54 5.43
C ASP A 35 -0.77 2.66 6.68
N ALA A 36 -1.96 3.24 6.57
CA ALA A 36 -2.89 3.47 7.67
C ALA A 36 -4.34 3.27 7.23
N GLY A 37 -5.27 3.32 8.18
CA GLY A 37 -6.70 3.31 7.91
C GLY A 37 -7.30 1.93 7.61
N ARG A 38 -8.58 1.96 7.24
CA ARG A 38 -9.39 0.75 7.00
C ARG A 38 -8.90 -0.07 5.80
N ILE A 39 -8.25 0.56 4.82
CA ILE A 39 -7.69 -0.10 3.65
C ILE A 39 -6.77 -1.27 4.02
N ARG A 40 -5.99 -1.16 5.10
CA ARG A 40 -5.11 -2.23 5.55
C ARG A 40 -5.86 -3.50 5.93
N HIS A 41 -7.05 -3.34 6.53
CA HIS A 41 -7.91 -4.48 6.85
C HIS A 41 -8.50 -5.08 5.57
N HIS A 42 -8.99 -4.26 4.65
CA HIS A 42 -9.50 -4.75 3.36
C HIS A 42 -8.41 -5.48 2.57
N LEU A 43 -7.19 -4.98 2.55
CA LEU A 43 -6.04 -5.63 1.91
C LEU A 43 -5.73 -6.98 2.58
N LYS A 44 -5.73 -7.07 3.91
CA LYS A 44 -5.49 -8.32 4.63
C LYS A 44 -6.45 -9.44 4.19
N TYR A 45 -7.71 -9.11 3.96
CA TYR A 45 -8.75 -10.08 3.63
C TYR A 45 -8.90 -10.35 2.12
N ASN A 46 -8.35 -9.49 1.25
CA ASN A 46 -8.61 -9.58 -0.18
C ASN A 46 -7.34 -9.73 -1.05
N LEU A 47 -6.12 -9.40 -0.56
CA LEU A 47 -4.89 -9.50 -1.37
C LEU A 47 -4.56 -10.93 -1.83
N TRP A 48 -4.88 -11.94 -1.02
CA TRP A 48 -4.62 -13.34 -1.34
C TRP A 48 -5.62 -13.96 -2.31
N ARG A 49 -6.70 -13.24 -2.63
CA ARG A 49 -7.76 -13.67 -3.54
C ARG A 49 -7.41 -13.30 -4.97
N ALA A 50 -7.38 -14.31 -5.86
CA ALA A 50 -7.08 -14.11 -7.28
C ALA A 50 -8.22 -13.43 -8.07
N ASP A 51 -9.44 -13.43 -7.54
CA ASP A 51 -10.62 -12.78 -8.10
C ASP A 51 -10.77 -11.31 -7.68
N SER A 52 -9.86 -10.82 -6.87
CA SER A 52 -9.84 -9.43 -6.39
C SER A 52 -8.85 -8.57 -7.18
N ALA A 53 -9.07 -7.25 -7.16
CA ALA A 53 -8.14 -6.28 -7.72
C ALA A 53 -7.94 -5.12 -6.74
N VAL A 54 -6.70 -4.60 -6.71
CA VAL A 54 -6.36 -3.34 -6.03
C VAL A 54 -6.03 -2.32 -7.09
N VAL A 55 -6.77 -1.21 -7.11
CA VAL A 55 -6.60 -0.13 -8.08
C VAL A 55 -6.04 1.09 -7.37
N PHE A 56 -4.81 1.44 -7.71
CA PHE A 56 -4.20 2.69 -7.27
C PHE A 56 -4.56 3.80 -8.25
N VAL A 57 -5.09 4.89 -7.74
CA VAL A 57 -5.53 6.05 -8.53
C VAL A 57 -4.65 7.29 -8.35
N GLY A 58 -3.55 7.14 -7.60
CA GLY A 58 -2.61 8.23 -7.32
C GLY A 58 -1.21 7.70 -7.05
N PHE A 59 -0.27 8.65 -6.93
CA PHE A 59 1.14 8.36 -6.68
C PHE A 59 1.34 7.56 -5.39
N GLN A 60 2.28 6.61 -5.45
CA GLN A 60 2.70 5.80 -4.30
C GLN A 60 4.14 6.10 -3.94
N SER A 61 4.36 6.68 -2.76
CA SER A 61 5.69 7.08 -2.28
C SER A 61 6.59 5.86 -1.99
N PRO A 62 7.88 5.94 -2.28
CA PRO A 62 8.83 4.91 -1.88
C PRO A 62 8.76 4.60 -0.37
N GLY A 63 8.84 3.31 -0.02
CA GLY A 63 8.76 2.85 1.37
C GLY A 63 7.34 2.63 1.91
N THR A 64 6.30 2.91 1.12
CA THR A 64 4.90 2.65 1.50
C THR A 64 4.46 1.24 1.08
N LEU A 65 3.41 0.73 1.75
CA LEU A 65 2.81 -0.54 1.37
C LEU A 65 2.24 -0.49 -0.06
N GLY A 66 1.59 0.62 -0.43
CA GLY A 66 1.07 0.80 -1.78
C GLY A 66 2.16 0.73 -2.84
N ARG A 67 3.33 1.32 -2.59
CA ARG A 67 4.49 1.23 -3.48
C ARG A 67 5.04 -0.20 -3.57
N THR A 68 5.14 -0.89 -2.45
CA THR A 68 5.57 -2.30 -2.40
C THR A 68 4.66 -3.20 -3.24
N LEU A 69 3.34 -2.97 -3.21
CA LEU A 69 2.38 -3.69 -4.04
C LEU A 69 2.56 -3.38 -5.54
N LEU A 70 2.75 -2.11 -5.90
CA LEU A 70 3.00 -1.69 -7.28
C LEU A 70 4.31 -2.25 -7.84
N ASP A 71 5.33 -2.39 -7.00
CA ASP A 71 6.63 -2.97 -7.37
C ASP A 71 6.57 -4.50 -7.54
N GLY A 72 5.40 -5.12 -7.37
CA GLY A 72 5.16 -6.53 -7.67
C GLY A 72 5.56 -7.50 -6.56
N ALA A 73 5.48 -7.08 -5.28
CA ALA A 73 5.74 -7.97 -4.16
C ALA A 73 4.83 -9.20 -4.19
N ALA A 74 5.40 -10.40 -4.05
CA ALA A 74 4.65 -11.65 -3.99
C ALA A 74 3.93 -11.86 -2.65
N SER A 75 4.39 -11.19 -1.59
CA SER A 75 3.76 -11.16 -0.26
C SER A 75 4.08 -9.86 0.45
N VAL A 76 3.21 -9.44 1.36
CA VAL A 76 3.38 -8.23 2.19
C VAL A 76 3.00 -8.52 3.64
N LYS A 77 3.59 -7.76 4.56
CA LYS A 77 3.29 -7.89 5.98
C LYS A 77 2.15 -6.96 6.39
N LEU A 78 1.03 -7.53 6.86
CA LEU A 78 -0.13 -6.79 7.36
C LEU A 78 -0.45 -7.26 8.78
N PHE A 79 -0.45 -6.33 9.75
CA PHE A 79 -0.70 -6.63 11.17
C PHE A 79 0.16 -7.78 11.73
N GLY A 80 1.43 -7.86 11.28
CA GLY A 80 2.38 -8.89 11.71
C GLY A 80 2.24 -10.24 11.01
N GLU A 81 1.30 -10.38 10.09
CA GLU A 81 1.07 -11.60 9.29
C GLU A 81 1.56 -11.40 7.85
N ASP A 82 2.12 -12.45 7.24
CA ASP A 82 2.49 -12.44 5.83
C ASP A 82 1.26 -12.82 4.99
N VAL A 83 0.89 -11.91 4.10
CA VAL A 83 -0.27 -12.05 3.22
C VAL A 83 0.23 -12.15 1.78
N ALA A 84 -0.09 -13.25 1.11
CA ALA A 84 0.24 -13.43 -0.30
C ALA A 84 -0.49 -12.39 -1.18
N VAL A 85 0.18 -11.91 -2.23
CA VAL A 85 -0.40 -10.99 -3.21
C VAL A 85 -0.78 -11.81 -4.45
N ARG A 86 -2.06 -12.17 -4.56
CA ARG A 86 -2.65 -12.86 -5.72
C ARG A 86 -3.65 -11.98 -6.44
N ALA A 87 -4.16 -10.95 -5.75
CA ALA A 87 -5.04 -9.95 -6.34
C ALA A 87 -4.32 -9.23 -7.48
N LYS A 88 -5.08 -8.84 -8.52
CA LYS A 88 -4.54 -8.03 -9.61
C LYS A 88 -4.20 -6.63 -9.09
N ILE A 89 -2.96 -6.18 -9.27
CA ILE A 89 -2.53 -4.82 -8.93
C ILE A 89 -2.59 -3.96 -10.20
N VAL A 90 -3.35 -2.87 -10.13
CA VAL A 90 -3.56 -1.93 -11.24
C VAL A 90 -3.14 -0.53 -10.81
N ASN A 91 -2.32 0.12 -11.62
CA ASN A 91 -1.99 1.53 -11.47
C ASN A 91 -2.75 2.32 -12.53
N PHE A 92 -3.75 3.09 -12.10
CA PHE A 92 -4.54 3.94 -12.97
C PHE A 92 -4.03 5.37 -12.87
N GLN A 93 -3.30 5.81 -13.88
CA GLN A 93 -2.78 7.17 -13.96
C GLN A 93 -3.81 8.09 -14.60
N GLY A 94 -4.00 9.29 -14.06
CA GLY A 94 -4.87 10.30 -14.65
C GLY A 94 -5.99 10.82 -13.74
N LEU A 95 -6.13 10.29 -12.51
CA LEU A 95 -7.06 10.84 -11.50
C LEU A 95 -6.36 11.60 -10.38
N SER A 96 -5.05 11.90 -10.54
CA SER A 96 -4.32 12.72 -9.57
C SER A 96 -4.82 14.16 -9.60
N SER A 97 -5.11 14.73 -8.41
CA SER A 97 -5.37 16.17 -8.23
C SER A 97 -4.09 16.97 -8.06
N HIS A 98 -2.93 16.33 -8.03
CA HIS A 98 -1.65 17.01 -7.93
C HIS A 98 -1.21 17.51 -9.31
N ALA A 99 -0.68 18.73 -9.33
CA ALA A 99 -0.07 19.30 -10.53
C ALA A 99 1.21 18.52 -10.90
N ASP A 100 1.38 18.26 -12.19
CA ASP A 100 2.64 17.79 -12.74
C ASP A 100 3.65 18.94 -12.92
N ARG A 101 4.84 18.61 -13.43
CA ARG A 101 5.90 19.58 -13.66
C ARG A 101 5.45 20.76 -14.51
N ASP A 102 4.77 20.49 -15.60
CA ASP A 102 4.40 21.53 -16.58
C ASP A 102 3.33 22.46 -16.02
N HIS A 103 2.35 21.92 -15.30
CA HIS A 103 1.35 22.73 -14.58
C HIS A 103 2.00 23.58 -13.46
N LEU A 104 3.01 23.06 -12.75
CA LEU A 104 3.72 23.84 -11.74
C LEU A 104 4.53 24.98 -12.38
N LEU A 105 5.18 24.74 -13.52
CA LEU A 105 5.90 25.77 -14.26
C LEU A 105 4.94 26.83 -14.84
N ASP A 106 3.81 26.39 -15.38
CA ASP A 106 2.75 27.32 -15.82
C ASP A 106 2.25 28.17 -14.66
N TRP A 107 1.91 27.56 -13.52
CA TRP A 107 1.45 28.27 -12.34
C TRP A 107 2.45 29.34 -11.87
N ILE A 108 3.74 29.00 -11.74
CA ILE A 108 4.75 29.96 -11.29
C ILE A 108 4.98 31.08 -12.31
N SER A 109 4.78 30.83 -13.59
CA SER A 109 4.94 31.82 -14.66
C SER A 109 3.97 32.99 -14.56
N HIS A 110 2.86 32.82 -13.81
CA HIS A 110 1.86 33.85 -13.58
C HIS A 110 2.29 34.91 -12.55
N PHE A 111 3.33 34.67 -11.76
CA PHE A 111 3.91 35.68 -10.86
C PHE A 111 4.82 36.62 -11.64
N LYS A 112 4.24 37.72 -12.14
CA LYS A 112 4.97 38.68 -12.98
C LYS A 112 5.63 39.78 -12.15
N GLU A 113 4.83 40.70 -11.57
CA GLU A 113 5.35 41.82 -10.78
C GLU A 113 4.37 42.15 -9.63
N PRO A 114 4.83 42.23 -8.37
CA PRO A 114 6.21 41.91 -7.98
C PRO A 114 6.45 40.39 -7.96
N LYS A 115 7.62 39.95 -8.45
CA LYS A 115 8.04 38.58 -8.32
C LYS A 115 8.32 38.22 -6.86
N PRO A 116 8.08 36.96 -6.42
CA PRO A 116 8.51 36.51 -5.11
C PRO A 116 10.04 36.59 -4.99
N GLN A 117 10.52 37.09 -3.84
CA GLN A 117 11.96 37.24 -3.58
C GLN A 117 12.68 35.88 -3.53
N HIS A 118 11.99 34.87 -3.05
CA HIS A 118 12.48 33.50 -3.00
C HIS A 118 11.38 32.49 -3.34
N VAL A 119 11.78 31.39 -3.98
CA VAL A 119 10.90 30.25 -4.28
C VAL A 119 11.53 29.00 -3.70
N PHE A 120 10.94 28.44 -2.66
CA PHE A 120 11.42 27.21 -2.04
C PHE A 120 10.72 26.00 -2.65
N ILE A 121 11.48 25.07 -3.19
CA ILE A 121 10.99 23.80 -3.73
C ILE A 121 11.05 22.75 -2.63
N VAL A 122 9.89 22.38 -2.08
CA VAL A 122 9.77 21.46 -0.96
C VAL A 122 8.94 20.21 -1.34
N HIS A 123 9.08 19.15 -0.56
CA HIS A 123 8.36 17.87 -0.78
C HIS A 123 8.66 17.15 -2.11
N GLY A 124 9.81 17.40 -2.70
CA GLY A 124 10.29 16.70 -3.89
C GLY A 124 11.25 15.55 -3.56
N ASP A 125 11.43 14.65 -4.52
CA ASP A 125 12.50 13.66 -4.46
C ASP A 125 13.87 14.35 -4.41
N ARG A 126 14.81 13.72 -3.70
CA ARG A 126 16.16 14.25 -3.44
C ARG A 126 16.90 14.70 -4.70
N GLU A 127 16.71 14.01 -5.81
CA GLU A 127 17.37 14.30 -7.08
C GLU A 127 16.51 15.21 -7.96
N VAL A 128 15.19 15.16 -7.83
CA VAL A 128 14.26 15.90 -8.69
C VAL A 128 14.07 17.35 -8.22
N ALA A 129 13.99 17.58 -6.89
CA ALA A 129 13.75 18.92 -6.36
C ALA A 129 14.84 19.95 -6.74
N PRO A 130 16.16 19.62 -6.68
CA PRO A 130 17.19 20.55 -7.17
C PRO A 130 17.08 20.86 -8.66
N LEU A 131 16.83 19.84 -9.51
CA LEU A 131 16.65 20.04 -10.96
C LEU A 131 15.44 20.91 -11.28
N PHE A 132 14.37 20.76 -10.49
CA PHE A 132 13.21 21.63 -10.65
C PHE A 132 13.51 23.06 -10.21
N ALA A 133 14.26 23.26 -9.12
CA ALA A 133 14.73 24.58 -8.69
C ALA A 133 15.61 25.26 -9.77
N GLU A 134 16.52 24.52 -10.43
CA GLU A 134 17.29 25.02 -11.57
C GLU A 134 16.37 25.48 -12.73
N THR A 135 15.35 24.66 -13.05
CA THR A 135 14.39 25.00 -14.11
C THR A 135 13.62 26.29 -13.77
N VAL A 136 13.17 26.44 -12.55
CA VAL A 136 12.46 27.65 -12.07
C VAL A 136 13.40 28.87 -12.05
N SER A 137 14.69 28.66 -11.68
CA SER A 137 15.71 29.71 -11.73
C SER A 137 15.99 30.18 -13.16
N ALA A 138 15.99 29.28 -14.13
CA ALA A 138 16.13 29.64 -15.55
C ALA A 138 14.96 30.51 -16.07
N MET A 139 13.79 30.48 -15.41
CA MET A 139 12.64 31.39 -15.68
C MET A 139 12.79 32.76 -15.02
N GLY A 140 13.90 33.05 -14.37
CA GLY A 140 14.21 34.33 -13.72
C GLY A 140 13.66 34.48 -12.31
N PHE A 141 13.41 33.37 -11.61
CA PHE A 141 13.11 33.35 -10.19
C PHE A 141 14.34 32.97 -9.37
N ASN A 142 14.38 33.43 -8.12
CA ASN A 142 15.39 32.99 -7.16
C ASN A 142 14.87 31.71 -6.48
N ALA A 143 15.11 30.53 -7.09
CA ALA A 143 14.57 29.27 -6.63
C ALA A 143 15.63 28.43 -5.93
N HIS A 144 15.22 27.74 -4.84
CA HIS A 144 16.08 26.91 -4.03
C HIS A 144 15.35 25.64 -3.53
N ALA A 145 16.01 24.51 -3.56
CA ALA A 145 15.54 23.27 -2.95
C ALA A 145 16.26 23.06 -1.60
N PRO A 146 15.60 23.39 -0.46
CA PRO A 146 16.27 23.35 0.84
C PRO A 146 16.61 21.93 1.25
N GLN A 147 17.78 21.79 1.90
CA GLN A 147 18.25 20.55 2.48
C GLN A 147 17.64 20.34 3.89
N TYR A 148 17.78 19.15 4.43
CA TYR A 148 17.31 18.84 5.78
C TYR A 148 18.02 19.73 6.82
N THR A 149 17.26 20.32 7.76
CA THR A 149 17.71 21.29 8.78
C THR A 149 18.25 22.60 8.25
N GLU A 150 18.06 22.93 6.99
CA GLU A 150 18.40 24.23 6.46
C GLU A 150 17.43 25.30 6.97
N GLU A 151 17.96 26.45 7.42
CA GLU A 151 17.16 27.51 8.02
C GLU A 151 17.33 28.81 7.23
N TYR A 152 16.23 29.50 7.00
CA TYR A 152 16.14 30.80 6.34
C TYR A 152 15.38 31.80 7.19
N ASP A 153 15.88 33.03 7.23
CA ASP A 153 15.08 34.19 7.61
C ASP A 153 14.22 34.61 6.40
N LEU A 154 12.91 34.44 6.53
CA LEU A 154 11.98 34.76 5.44
C LEU A 154 11.77 36.26 5.22
N ILE A 155 12.14 37.14 6.19
CA ILE A 155 12.05 38.60 6.07
C ILE A 155 13.22 39.13 5.27
N THR A 156 14.43 38.68 5.62
CA THR A 156 15.66 39.12 4.96
C THR A 156 16.04 38.25 3.78
N CYS A 157 15.37 37.13 3.58
CA CYS A 157 15.68 36.08 2.59
C CYS A 157 17.13 35.57 2.68
N THR A 158 17.68 35.50 3.90
CA THR A 158 19.05 35.05 4.15
C THR A 158 19.09 33.66 4.77
N GLN A 159 20.03 32.85 4.32
CA GLN A 159 20.31 31.55 4.91
C GLN A 159 20.97 31.70 6.26
N LEU A 160 20.32 31.22 7.34
CA LEU A 160 20.84 31.24 8.71
C LEU A 160 21.69 30.01 9.03
N ALA A 161 21.26 28.83 8.57
CA ALA A 161 21.98 27.61 8.77
C ALA A 161 22.02 26.75 7.49
N LYS A 162 23.15 26.12 7.22
CA LYS A 162 23.28 25.15 6.12
C LYS A 162 22.64 23.82 6.51
N GLY A 163 21.87 23.27 5.60
CA GLY A 163 21.33 21.94 5.73
C GLY A 163 22.35 20.84 5.38
N PHE A 164 21.91 19.59 5.49
CA PHE A 164 22.67 18.43 5.04
C PHE A 164 21.74 17.42 4.36
N LEU A 165 22.31 16.54 3.55
CA LEU A 165 21.58 15.43 2.94
C LEU A 165 21.69 14.20 3.84
N PRO A 166 20.61 13.79 4.54
CA PRO A 166 20.68 12.61 5.39
C PRO A 166 20.95 11.34 4.56
N GLU A 167 21.81 10.45 5.06
CA GLU A 167 22.00 9.15 4.41
C GLU A 167 20.72 8.34 4.40
N ARG A 168 20.36 7.75 3.25
CA ARG A 168 19.26 6.79 3.18
C ARG A 168 19.62 5.57 4.02
N LYS A 169 19.00 5.38 5.16
CA LYS A 169 18.99 4.07 5.82
C LYS A 169 18.36 3.08 4.83
N LYS A 170 19.14 2.15 4.32
CA LYS A 170 18.59 1.00 3.61
C LYS A 170 17.73 0.25 4.62
N THR A 171 16.43 0.35 4.52
CA THR A 171 15.53 -0.58 5.19
C THR A 171 15.75 -1.92 4.52
N VAL A 172 16.67 -2.72 5.06
CA VAL A 172 16.77 -4.13 4.73
C VAL A 172 15.49 -4.75 5.31
N PHE A 173 14.55 -5.05 4.45
CA PHE A 173 13.44 -5.92 4.80
C PHE A 173 14.04 -7.32 4.99
N ASP A 174 14.46 -7.60 6.22
CA ASP A 174 14.91 -8.92 6.62
C ASP A 174 13.68 -9.83 6.72
N GLY A 175 13.51 -10.66 5.72
CA GLY A 175 12.36 -11.58 5.57
C GLY A 175 12.43 -12.81 6.50
N GLN A 176 13.19 -12.77 7.60
CA GLN A 176 13.30 -13.90 8.51
C GLN A 176 12.44 -13.71 9.77
N GLY A 177 11.50 -14.62 9.96
CA GLY A 177 10.90 -14.93 11.25
C GLY A 177 9.60 -14.22 11.63
N SER A 178 8.57 -14.22 10.78
CA SER A 178 7.24 -13.80 11.24
C SER A 178 6.48 -14.94 11.92
N ARG A 179 5.71 -14.61 12.99
CA ARG A 179 4.75 -15.54 13.62
C ARG A 179 3.79 -16.20 12.61
N ALA A 180 3.49 -15.54 11.51
CA ALA A 180 2.63 -16.04 10.45
C ALA A 180 3.27 -17.20 9.67
N GLY A 181 4.56 -17.15 9.40
CA GLY A 181 5.29 -18.28 8.82
C GLY A 181 5.22 -19.55 9.69
N VAL A 182 5.32 -19.36 11.02
CA VAL A 182 5.20 -20.46 11.98
C VAL A 182 3.79 -21.08 12.00
N VAL A 183 2.74 -20.25 11.90
CA VAL A 183 1.35 -20.75 11.88
C VAL A 183 1.06 -21.50 10.58
N TYR A 184 1.52 -20.99 9.45
CA TYR A 184 1.37 -21.66 8.15
C TYR A 184 2.16 -22.99 8.12
N GLN A 185 3.37 -23.01 8.66
CA GLN A 185 4.14 -24.27 8.80
C GLN A 185 3.42 -25.30 9.67
N LYS A 186 2.78 -24.87 10.77
CA LYS A 186 1.93 -25.77 11.59
C LYS A 186 0.74 -26.32 10.80
N LEU A 187 0.12 -25.50 9.93
CA LEU A 187 -0.96 -25.94 9.06
C LEU A 187 -0.46 -27.01 8.06
N LEU A 188 0.69 -26.81 7.44
CA LEU A 188 1.31 -27.80 6.54
C LEU A 188 1.62 -29.10 7.28
N GLN A 189 2.18 -29.02 8.48
CA GLN A 189 2.43 -30.22 9.31
C GLN A 189 1.13 -30.97 9.67
N ALA A 190 0.05 -30.25 9.97
CA ALA A 190 -1.26 -30.85 10.23
C ALA A 190 -1.83 -31.53 8.98
N MET A 191 -1.64 -30.94 7.80
CA MET A 191 -2.03 -31.53 6.51
C MET A 191 -1.24 -32.82 6.24
N ASP A 192 0.07 -32.81 6.44
CA ASP A 192 0.92 -33.98 6.26
C ASP A 192 0.49 -35.12 7.22
N ALA A 193 0.19 -34.80 8.48
CA ALA A 193 -0.32 -35.76 9.46
C ALA A 193 -1.67 -36.35 9.05
N LEU A 194 -2.57 -35.50 8.50
CA LEU A 194 -3.87 -35.94 7.98
C LEU A 194 -3.70 -36.88 6.78
N GLN A 195 -2.83 -36.53 5.83
CA GLN A 195 -2.52 -37.40 4.69
C GLN A 195 -1.96 -38.77 5.13
N ALA A 196 -1.05 -38.74 6.10
CA ALA A 196 -0.49 -39.97 6.65
C ALA A 196 -1.57 -40.83 7.36
N LEU A 197 -2.52 -40.20 8.06
CA LEU A 197 -3.65 -40.89 8.68
C LEU A 197 -4.55 -41.52 7.62
N VAL A 198 -4.92 -40.79 6.56
CA VAL A 198 -5.75 -41.31 5.46
C VAL A 198 -5.08 -42.50 4.81
N ARG A 199 -3.77 -42.42 4.51
CA ARG A 199 -3.02 -43.55 3.91
C ARG A 199 -3.02 -44.80 4.81
N ARG A 200 -2.83 -44.64 6.13
CA ARG A 200 -2.85 -45.73 7.10
C ARG A 200 -4.25 -46.33 7.34
N SER A 201 -5.30 -45.60 6.96
CA SER A 201 -6.67 -46.06 7.11
C SER A 201 -7.12 -46.97 5.97
N LYS A 202 -6.27 -47.24 4.98
CA LYS A 202 -6.55 -48.20 3.90
C LYS A 202 -6.85 -49.60 4.50
N GLY A 203 -8.01 -50.17 4.19
CA GLY A 203 -8.47 -51.44 4.71
C GLY A 203 -9.31 -51.39 5.98
N ARG A 204 -9.63 -50.17 6.52
CA ARG A 204 -10.63 -50.05 7.58
C ARG A 204 -12.05 -50.23 7.04
N ASP A 205 -12.98 -50.40 7.95
CA ASP A 205 -14.40 -50.52 7.60
C ASP A 205 -14.99 -49.29 6.94
N ASN A 206 -16.00 -49.47 6.09
CA ASN A 206 -16.60 -48.41 5.32
C ASN A 206 -17.26 -47.28 6.17
N LYS A 207 -17.76 -47.63 7.37
CA LYS A 207 -18.36 -46.68 8.29
C LYS A 207 -17.32 -45.68 8.81
N THR A 208 -16.15 -46.18 9.21
CA THR A 208 -15.03 -45.36 9.67
C THR A 208 -14.47 -44.51 8.53
N LEU A 209 -14.27 -45.06 7.33
CA LEU A 209 -13.80 -44.33 6.16
C LEU A 209 -14.80 -43.21 5.74
N GLY A 210 -16.10 -43.52 5.79
CA GLY A 210 -17.15 -42.54 5.49
C GLY A 210 -17.17 -41.41 6.48
N ALA A 211 -17.02 -41.65 7.78
CA ALA A 211 -16.96 -40.61 8.81
C ALA A 211 -15.73 -39.71 8.65
N MET A 212 -14.56 -40.31 8.29
CA MET A 212 -13.35 -39.50 8.00
C MET A 212 -13.52 -38.59 6.78
N ALA A 213 -14.10 -39.12 5.69
CA ALA A 213 -14.36 -38.32 4.49
C ALA A 213 -15.30 -37.17 4.76
N GLU A 214 -16.37 -37.40 5.53
CA GLU A 214 -17.34 -36.36 5.94
C GLU A 214 -16.69 -35.28 6.81
N ALA A 215 -15.81 -35.65 7.74
CA ALA A 215 -15.09 -34.70 8.59
C ALA A 215 -14.15 -33.80 7.76
N ILE A 216 -13.44 -34.37 6.80
CA ILE A 216 -12.55 -33.63 5.90
C ILE A 216 -13.37 -32.67 5.05
N ARG A 217 -14.50 -33.12 4.47
CA ARG A 217 -15.39 -32.29 3.67
C ARG A 217 -15.93 -31.09 4.47
N LYS A 218 -16.36 -31.31 5.71
CA LYS A 218 -16.83 -30.21 6.59
C LYS A 218 -15.75 -29.18 6.89
N ILE A 219 -14.48 -29.61 6.99
CA ILE A 219 -13.37 -28.66 7.16
C ILE A 219 -13.17 -27.85 5.89
N THR A 220 -13.15 -28.47 4.72
CA THR A 220 -13.01 -27.75 3.43
C THR A 220 -14.17 -26.76 3.23
N GLU A 221 -15.40 -27.19 3.38
CA GLU A 221 -16.57 -26.32 3.26
C GLU A 221 -16.56 -25.13 4.23
N LYS A 222 -16.07 -25.34 5.47
CA LYS A 222 -15.99 -24.27 6.48
C LYS A 222 -14.97 -23.18 6.13
N PHE A 223 -13.91 -23.54 5.41
CA PHE A 223 -12.79 -22.66 5.06
C PHE A 223 -12.67 -22.41 3.55
N GLU A 224 -13.61 -22.88 2.75
CA GLU A 224 -13.77 -22.47 1.36
C GLU A 224 -14.30 -21.03 1.31
N PHE A 225 -13.54 -20.15 0.67
CA PHE A 225 -13.80 -18.71 0.58
C PHE A 225 -14.22 -18.33 -0.84
#